data_23d15a562a22ef11a461f27da9d3bb74
#
_entry.id   23d15a562a22ef11a461f27da9d3bb74
#
_cell.length_a   1.000
_cell.length_b   1.000
_cell.length_c   1.000
_cell.angle_alpha   90.00
_cell.angle_beta   90.00
_cell.angle_gamma   90.00
#
_symmetry.space_group_name_H-M   'P 1'
#
loop_
_entity.id
_entity.type
_entity.pdbx_description
1 polymer ?
#
loop_
_entity_poly.entity_id
_entity_poly.type
_entity_poly.pdbx_seq_one_letter_code
_entity_poly.pdbx_strand_id
1 'polypeptide(L)'
;GSLGGKGRGLAFIGAMVKRYPKLEHDHFAVTIPKTVVICTDIFDEFMETNELYPVALGDADDETILRYFLRASLPSRLIEDLMAFFDVVKSPIAVRSSSLLEDSHYQPFAGIYSTYMVPKIEEKYDMLRTVSDAIKAVYASVFYKDSKAYMTATSNLIDQEKMAIVLQEVVGSRYNDHFYPTMSGVARSLNFYPIGNEKAEDGIANIALGLGKYIVDGGQTLRFSPRHPHSILQMSTMDFALRETQTRFYALDLKNAGHDFSIDDGFNLLKLHVKEAESDGSLRYIASTYDPYDQVIRDGLYPGGRKVITFANILQHDVFPLARILQLVLKYGEQEMRRPVEIEFAATLSREQDKTGTFYLLQIRPIVDSKEMLDEDLTLIPDEDVVLRSNNSLGHGVMNEIYDIVYVKTDGYSASNNQAIAWEIEKMNLQFLNAGRNYVLVGPGRWGSSDTWLGIPVKWPHISAARVIVEAGLTNYRVDPSQGTHFFQNLTSFGVGYFTINAFMNDGVYNQDFLNAQPAVEETKFLRHVRFEKPMVVKMDGKKKLGVVLMPGID
;
A
#
# COMPACT_ATOMS: atom_id res chain seq x y z
N GLY A 1 4.88 5.34 -28.31
CA GLY A 1 5.28 5.19 -26.92
C GLY A 1 4.48 4.12 -26.19
N SER A 2 4.93 3.73 -25.00
CA SER A 2 4.21 2.78 -24.14
C SER A 2 3.34 3.52 -23.12
N LEU A 3 2.24 2.87 -22.69
CA LEU A 3 1.35 3.35 -21.61
C LEU A 3 1.92 3.10 -20.20
N GLY A 4 2.93 2.26 -20.07
CA GLY A 4 3.41 1.78 -18.78
C GLY A 4 2.45 0.78 -18.12
N GLY A 5 2.77 0.35 -16.89
CA GLY A 5 2.01 -0.67 -16.17
C GLY A 5 0.60 -0.22 -15.77
N LYS A 6 0.47 0.88 -15.04
CA LYS A 6 -0.84 1.44 -14.62
C LYS A 6 -1.71 1.82 -15.82
N GLY A 7 -1.13 2.43 -16.85
CA GLY A 7 -1.86 2.80 -18.06
C GLY A 7 -2.43 1.58 -18.78
N ARG A 8 -1.67 0.48 -18.87
CA ARG A 8 -2.16 -0.79 -19.41
C ARG A 8 -3.30 -1.37 -18.58
N GLY A 9 -3.17 -1.34 -17.26
CA GLY A 9 -4.21 -1.79 -16.35
C GLY A 9 -5.51 -1.00 -16.53
N LEU A 10 -5.45 0.31 -16.64
CA LEU A 10 -6.62 1.16 -16.87
C LEU A 10 -7.28 0.90 -18.24
N ALA A 11 -6.50 0.70 -19.30
CA ALA A 11 -7.02 0.31 -20.61
C ALA A 11 -7.74 -1.05 -20.55
N PHE A 12 -7.18 -1.99 -19.81
CA PHE A 12 -7.78 -3.29 -19.54
C PHE A 12 -9.12 -3.16 -18.81
N ILE A 13 -9.19 -2.34 -17.76
CA ILE A 13 -10.43 -2.07 -17.01
C ILE A 13 -11.51 -1.49 -17.94
N GLY A 14 -11.15 -0.52 -18.78
CA GLY A 14 -12.10 0.09 -19.72
C GLY A 14 -12.72 -0.92 -20.67
N ALA A 15 -11.93 -1.89 -21.17
CA ALA A 15 -12.41 -2.98 -21.97
C ALA A 15 -13.30 -3.96 -21.18
N MET A 16 -12.91 -4.27 -19.95
CA MET A 16 -13.64 -5.17 -19.05
C MET A 16 -15.04 -4.62 -18.71
N VAL A 17 -15.14 -3.35 -18.31
CA VAL A 17 -16.42 -2.71 -17.95
C VAL A 17 -17.39 -2.74 -19.15
N LYS A 18 -16.90 -2.53 -20.37
CA LYS A 18 -17.72 -2.63 -21.60
C LYS A 18 -18.17 -4.05 -21.90
N ARG A 19 -17.35 -5.05 -21.58
CA ARG A 19 -17.64 -6.46 -21.87
C ARG A 19 -18.66 -7.08 -20.92
N TYR A 20 -18.76 -6.59 -19.70
CA TYR A 20 -19.62 -7.16 -18.66
C TYR A 20 -20.72 -6.19 -18.22
N PRO A 21 -21.90 -6.21 -18.92
CA PRO A 21 -23.02 -5.31 -18.62
C PRO A 21 -23.57 -5.45 -17.20
N LYS A 22 -23.32 -6.59 -16.51
CA LYS A 22 -23.70 -6.79 -15.10
C LYS A 22 -23.02 -5.82 -14.12
N LEU A 23 -21.95 -5.13 -14.55
CA LEU A 23 -21.33 -4.05 -13.79
C LEU A 23 -22.12 -2.75 -13.89
N GLU A 24 -23.09 -2.65 -14.82
CA GLU A 24 -24.06 -1.57 -14.86
C GLU A 24 -25.37 -2.06 -14.25
N HIS A 25 -25.86 -1.36 -13.25
CA HIS A 25 -27.12 -1.71 -12.58
C HIS A 25 -27.90 -0.43 -12.27
N ASP A 26 -29.23 -0.52 -12.11
CA ASP A 26 -30.11 0.63 -11.88
C ASP A 26 -29.78 1.41 -10.59
N HIS A 27 -29.13 0.77 -9.63
CA HIS A 27 -28.83 1.34 -8.32
C HIS A 27 -27.36 1.71 -8.10
N PHE A 28 -26.45 1.35 -9.01
CA PHE A 28 -25.04 1.73 -8.94
C PHE A 28 -24.42 1.79 -10.34
N ALA A 29 -23.35 2.55 -10.46
CA ALA A 29 -22.50 2.56 -11.64
C ALA A 29 -21.08 2.14 -11.25
N VAL A 30 -20.45 1.29 -12.09
CA VAL A 30 -19.01 1.00 -12.05
C VAL A 30 -18.37 1.72 -13.22
N THR A 31 -17.43 2.60 -12.93
CA THR A 31 -16.79 3.41 -13.96
C THR A 31 -15.32 3.66 -13.64
N ILE A 32 -14.63 4.32 -14.56
CA ILE A 32 -13.26 4.81 -14.40
C ILE A 32 -13.33 6.34 -14.35
N PRO A 33 -12.57 7.02 -13.49
CA PRO A 33 -12.45 8.47 -13.56
C PRO A 33 -11.90 8.92 -14.91
N LYS A 34 -12.16 10.15 -15.33
CA LYS A 34 -11.55 10.70 -16.55
C LYS A 34 -10.04 10.59 -16.47
N THR A 35 -9.47 9.96 -17.48
CA THR A 35 -8.05 9.57 -17.48
C THR A 35 -7.46 9.80 -18.87
N VAL A 36 -6.24 10.35 -18.90
CA VAL A 36 -5.37 10.38 -20.08
C VAL A 36 -3.99 9.85 -19.70
N VAL A 37 -3.28 9.31 -20.68
CA VAL A 37 -1.94 8.76 -20.47
C VAL A 37 -0.95 9.47 -21.38
N ILE A 38 0.10 10.01 -20.78
CA ILE A 38 1.26 10.55 -21.48
C ILE A 38 2.24 9.40 -21.66
N CYS A 39 2.46 9.00 -22.91
CA CYS A 39 3.29 7.83 -23.22
C CYS A 39 4.78 8.09 -23.01
N THR A 40 5.56 7.01 -23.00
CA THR A 40 7.00 7.04 -22.68
C THR A 40 7.86 7.82 -23.66
N ASP A 41 7.40 8.05 -24.88
CA ASP A 41 8.11 8.89 -25.87
C ASP A 41 8.25 10.37 -25.43
N ILE A 42 7.28 10.87 -24.69
CA ILE A 42 7.38 12.21 -24.08
C ILE A 42 8.49 12.25 -23.02
N PHE A 43 8.62 11.19 -22.23
CA PHE A 43 9.72 11.07 -21.26
C PHE A 43 11.08 11.08 -21.96
N ASP A 44 11.24 10.28 -23.02
CA ASP A 44 12.48 10.23 -23.77
C ASP A 44 12.84 11.60 -24.35
N GLU A 45 11.88 12.26 -24.99
CA GLU A 45 12.08 13.61 -25.55
C GLU A 45 12.43 14.63 -24.47
N PHE A 46 11.76 14.60 -23.33
CA PHE A 46 12.04 15.47 -22.19
C PHE A 46 13.46 15.29 -21.66
N MET A 47 13.88 14.04 -21.45
CA MET A 47 15.22 13.73 -20.93
C MET A 47 16.33 14.14 -21.91
N GLU A 48 16.16 13.86 -23.18
CA GLU A 48 17.15 14.13 -24.22
C GLU A 48 17.26 15.63 -24.54
N THR A 49 16.13 16.31 -24.74
CA THR A 49 16.11 17.74 -25.11
C THR A 49 16.69 18.63 -24.00
N ASN A 50 16.49 18.26 -22.74
CA ASN A 50 16.98 19.03 -21.61
C ASN A 50 18.33 18.52 -21.06
N GLU A 51 18.94 17.52 -21.69
CA GLU A 51 20.23 16.94 -21.29
C GLU A 51 20.28 16.54 -19.81
N LEU A 52 19.24 15.85 -19.33
CA LEU A 52 19.05 15.55 -17.90
C LEU A 52 19.77 14.29 -17.41
N TYR A 53 20.18 13.40 -18.30
CA TYR A 53 20.81 12.12 -17.89
C TYR A 53 22.07 12.31 -17.05
N PRO A 54 22.99 13.26 -17.31
CA PRO A 54 24.17 13.43 -16.47
C PRO A 54 23.85 13.72 -15.01
N VAL A 55 22.89 14.60 -14.71
CA VAL A 55 22.48 14.89 -13.33
C VAL A 55 21.65 13.77 -12.73
N ALA A 56 20.79 13.14 -13.52
CA ALA A 56 19.89 12.08 -13.09
C ALA A 56 20.64 10.79 -12.71
N LEU A 57 21.66 10.42 -13.48
CA LEU A 57 22.45 9.20 -13.28
C LEU A 57 23.70 9.41 -12.40
N GLY A 58 24.02 10.66 -12.06
CA GLY A 58 25.14 11.02 -11.20
C GLY A 58 24.85 10.88 -9.72
N ASP A 59 25.71 11.51 -8.90
CA ASP A 59 25.65 11.44 -7.43
C ASP A 59 24.84 12.59 -6.79
N ALA A 60 24.08 13.33 -7.58
CA ALA A 60 23.24 14.41 -7.06
C ALA A 60 22.17 13.86 -6.09
N ASP A 61 21.87 14.63 -5.05
CA ASP A 61 20.78 14.29 -4.13
C ASP A 61 19.40 14.50 -4.77
N ASP A 62 18.37 13.96 -4.14
CA ASP A 62 17.00 13.97 -4.68
C ASP A 62 16.47 15.40 -4.88
N GLU A 63 16.78 16.33 -3.99
CA GLU A 63 16.36 17.72 -4.10
C GLU A 63 17.02 18.44 -5.27
N THR A 64 18.29 18.16 -5.52
CA THR A 64 19.04 18.70 -6.67
C THR A 64 18.46 18.16 -7.97
N ILE A 65 18.19 16.85 -8.05
CA ILE A 65 17.55 16.22 -9.21
C ILE A 65 16.20 16.88 -9.49
N LEU A 66 15.34 16.99 -8.48
CA LEU A 66 14.03 17.63 -8.61
C LEU A 66 14.14 19.06 -9.14
N ARG A 67 15.06 19.85 -8.60
CA ARG A 67 15.27 21.23 -9.03
C ARG A 67 15.67 21.36 -10.50
N TYR A 68 16.56 20.49 -11.00
CA TYR A 68 16.93 20.47 -12.42
C TYR A 68 15.74 20.10 -13.30
N PHE A 69 14.95 19.11 -12.89
CA PHE A 69 13.77 18.68 -13.64
C PHE A 69 12.68 19.75 -13.68
N LEU A 70 12.44 20.44 -12.57
CA LEU A 70 11.46 21.53 -12.52
C LEU A 70 11.83 22.73 -13.41
N ARG A 71 13.11 22.98 -13.63
CA ARG A 71 13.60 24.03 -14.54
C ARG A 71 13.56 23.62 -16.01
N ALA A 72 13.50 22.35 -16.30
CA ALA A 72 13.46 21.84 -17.66
C ALA A 72 12.09 22.10 -18.31
N SER A 73 12.05 22.05 -19.64
CA SER A 73 10.83 22.32 -20.42
C SER A 73 10.23 21.03 -20.95
N LEU A 74 8.92 20.86 -20.79
CA LEU A 74 8.17 19.78 -21.42
C LEU A 74 8.04 20.01 -22.94
N PRO A 75 7.91 18.94 -23.73
CA PRO A 75 7.66 19.06 -25.17
C PRO A 75 6.43 19.92 -25.47
N SER A 76 6.53 20.83 -26.44
CA SER A 76 5.46 21.77 -26.76
C SER A 76 4.18 21.09 -27.23
N ARG A 77 4.28 19.96 -27.92
CA ARG A 77 3.12 19.17 -28.35
C ARG A 77 2.26 18.68 -27.18
N LEU A 78 2.88 18.43 -26.02
CA LEU A 78 2.15 18.02 -24.82
C LEU A 78 1.30 19.16 -24.24
N ILE A 79 1.73 20.40 -24.38
CA ILE A 79 1.03 21.56 -23.80
C ILE A 79 -0.39 21.71 -24.36
N GLU A 80 -0.55 21.55 -25.67
CA GLU A 80 -1.87 21.63 -26.33
C GLU A 80 -2.81 20.52 -25.84
N ASP A 81 -2.30 19.29 -25.71
CA ASP A 81 -3.06 18.16 -25.20
C ASP A 81 -3.48 18.36 -23.73
N LEU A 82 -2.59 18.90 -22.89
CA LEU A 82 -2.91 19.22 -21.51
C LEU A 82 -3.99 20.29 -21.41
N MET A 83 -3.91 21.35 -22.23
CA MET A 83 -4.91 22.41 -22.25
C MET A 83 -6.29 21.87 -22.64
N ALA A 84 -6.36 20.96 -23.61
CA ALA A 84 -7.61 20.30 -24.00
C ALA A 84 -8.17 19.41 -22.88
N PHE A 85 -7.30 18.70 -22.15
CA PHE A 85 -7.71 17.88 -21.02
C PHE A 85 -8.30 18.73 -19.87
N PHE A 86 -7.73 19.90 -19.60
CA PHE A 86 -8.24 20.80 -18.56
C PHE A 86 -9.64 21.33 -18.84
N ASP A 87 -10.05 21.41 -20.12
CA ASP A 87 -11.42 21.83 -20.48
C ASP A 87 -12.51 20.82 -20.05
N VAL A 88 -12.14 19.54 -19.94
CA VAL A 88 -13.09 18.46 -19.58
C VAL A 88 -13.02 18.03 -18.12
N VAL A 89 -11.95 18.41 -17.42
CA VAL A 89 -11.72 18.04 -16.02
C VAL A 89 -12.41 19.03 -15.07
N LYS A 90 -13.13 18.51 -14.09
CA LYS A 90 -13.86 19.31 -13.09
C LYS A 90 -13.36 19.15 -11.66
N SER A 91 -12.53 18.14 -11.43
CA SER A 91 -12.02 17.75 -10.10
C SER A 91 -10.50 17.93 -10.04
N PRO A 92 -9.88 17.83 -8.87
CA PRO A 92 -8.42 17.69 -8.78
C PRO A 92 -7.89 16.58 -9.66
N ILE A 93 -6.63 16.69 -10.06
CA ILE A 93 -5.95 15.72 -10.93
C ILE A 93 -4.88 14.99 -10.12
N ALA A 94 -4.91 13.66 -10.16
CA ALA A 94 -3.79 12.82 -9.75
C ALA A 94 -2.81 12.66 -10.91
N VAL A 95 -1.56 13.00 -10.69
CA VAL A 95 -0.44 12.79 -11.62
C VAL A 95 0.32 11.57 -11.14
N ARG A 96 0.08 10.43 -11.79
CA ARG A 96 0.54 9.11 -11.34
C ARG A 96 1.64 8.58 -12.25
N SER A 97 2.66 8.01 -11.64
CA SER A 97 3.68 7.25 -12.36
C SER A 97 3.08 6.02 -13.06
N SER A 98 3.57 5.70 -14.24
CA SER A 98 3.24 4.46 -14.97
C SER A 98 4.48 4.00 -15.72
N SER A 99 5.42 3.38 -15.00
CA SER A 99 6.65 2.89 -15.61
C SER A 99 6.41 1.62 -16.42
N LEU A 100 7.38 1.26 -17.26
CA LEU A 100 7.31 0.01 -18.04
C LEU A 100 7.31 -1.24 -17.16
N LEU A 101 7.97 -1.16 -16.01
CA LEU A 101 8.13 -2.28 -15.09
C LEU A 101 7.06 -2.30 -14.00
N GLU A 102 6.37 -1.17 -13.78
CA GLU A 102 5.31 -1.06 -12.77
C GLU A 102 4.11 -1.94 -13.14
N ASP A 103 3.60 -2.67 -12.17
CA ASP A 103 2.51 -3.66 -12.33
C ASP A 103 2.81 -4.75 -13.38
N SER A 104 4.08 -4.99 -13.68
CA SER A 104 4.47 -6.08 -14.56
C SER A 104 4.16 -7.44 -13.93
N HIS A 105 3.95 -8.47 -14.78
CA HIS A 105 3.66 -9.82 -14.31
C HIS A 105 4.82 -10.48 -13.53
N TYR A 106 6.04 -9.96 -13.70
CA TYR A 106 7.25 -10.59 -13.15
C TYR A 106 7.84 -9.83 -11.97
N GLN A 107 7.78 -8.50 -11.99
CA GLN A 107 8.39 -7.63 -10.98
C GLN A 107 7.52 -6.37 -10.79
N PRO A 108 6.54 -6.39 -9.89
CA PRO A 108 5.73 -5.20 -9.61
C PRO A 108 6.57 -4.15 -8.88
N PHE A 109 6.57 -2.94 -9.42
CA PHE A 109 7.27 -1.75 -8.91
C PHE A 109 6.32 -0.80 -8.17
N ALA A 110 5.32 -1.36 -7.52
CA ALA A 110 4.29 -0.57 -6.88
C ALA A 110 4.85 0.31 -5.73
N GLY A 111 4.47 1.57 -5.71
CA GLY A 111 4.81 2.52 -4.63
C GLY A 111 6.25 3.05 -4.63
N ILE A 112 7.05 2.76 -5.67
CA ILE A 112 8.43 3.25 -5.76
C ILE A 112 8.48 4.69 -6.27
N TYR A 113 7.64 5.03 -7.25
CA TYR A 113 7.62 6.35 -7.86
C TYR A 113 6.51 7.23 -7.29
N SER A 114 6.68 8.54 -7.44
CA SER A 114 5.78 9.54 -6.85
C SER A 114 4.42 9.62 -7.54
N THR A 115 3.41 10.00 -6.76
CA THR A 115 2.07 10.38 -7.22
C THR A 115 1.71 11.72 -6.59
N TYR A 116 1.47 12.73 -7.40
CA TYR A 116 1.06 14.05 -6.93
C TYR A 116 -0.42 14.31 -7.20
N MET A 117 -1.11 14.90 -6.24
CA MET A 117 -2.48 15.36 -6.42
C MET A 117 -2.49 16.88 -6.57
N VAL A 118 -3.05 17.36 -7.67
CA VAL A 118 -3.10 18.79 -7.99
C VAL A 118 -4.54 19.27 -7.82
N PRO A 119 -4.83 20.22 -6.91
CA PRO A 119 -6.14 20.84 -6.78
C PRO A 119 -6.58 21.49 -8.09
N LYS A 120 -7.88 21.57 -8.32
CA LYS A 120 -8.41 22.30 -9.48
C LYS A 120 -8.15 23.79 -9.30
N ILE A 121 -7.44 24.36 -10.26
CA ILE A 121 -7.13 25.80 -10.33
C ILE A 121 -7.95 26.40 -11.48
N GLU A 122 -8.69 27.46 -11.21
CA GLU A 122 -9.60 28.07 -12.20
C GLU A 122 -8.85 28.72 -13.35
N GLU A 123 -7.71 29.37 -13.06
CA GLU A 123 -6.89 29.97 -14.10
C GLU A 123 -6.10 28.88 -14.83
N LYS A 124 -6.33 28.77 -16.14
CA LYS A 124 -5.88 27.63 -16.97
C LYS A 124 -4.36 27.55 -17.12
N TYR A 125 -3.66 28.68 -17.16
CA TYR A 125 -2.21 28.72 -17.24
C TYR A 125 -1.55 28.36 -15.92
N ASP A 126 -2.16 28.74 -14.78
CA ASP A 126 -1.70 28.30 -13.47
C ASP A 126 -1.90 26.79 -13.26
N MET A 127 -3.03 26.27 -13.76
CA MET A 127 -3.26 24.83 -13.78
C MET A 127 -2.23 24.12 -14.64
N LEU A 128 -1.94 24.64 -15.84
CA LEU A 128 -0.91 24.09 -16.72
C LEU A 128 0.46 24.07 -16.06
N ARG A 129 0.85 25.15 -15.43
CA ARG A 129 2.15 25.24 -14.72
C ARG A 129 2.22 24.20 -13.60
N THR A 130 1.20 24.11 -12.77
CA THR A 130 1.19 23.20 -11.63
C THR A 130 1.19 21.73 -12.05
N VAL A 131 0.39 21.35 -13.04
CA VAL A 131 0.38 20.00 -13.59
C VAL A 131 1.69 19.67 -14.30
N SER A 132 2.26 20.63 -15.04
CA SER A 132 3.58 20.47 -15.68
C SER A 132 4.66 20.19 -14.65
N ASP A 133 4.68 20.93 -13.53
CA ASP A 133 5.63 20.72 -12.44
C ASP A 133 5.41 19.34 -11.78
N ALA A 134 4.17 18.90 -11.60
CA ALA A 134 3.88 17.56 -11.09
C ALA A 134 4.40 16.47 -12.03
N ILE A 135 4.23 16.60 -13.34
CA ILE A 135 4.75 15.67 -14.34
C ILE A 135 6.27 15.59 -14.25
N LYS A 136 6.96 16.73 -14.19
CA LYS A 136 8.41 16.79 -14.05
C LYS A 136 8.89 16.17 -12.73
N ALA A 137 8.16 16.39 -11.64
CA ALA A 137 8.46 15.79 -10.34
C ALA A 137 8.32 14.26 -10.36
N VAL A 138 7.30 13.72 -11.05
CA VAL A 138 7.18 12.27 -11.26
C VAL A 138 8.32 11.73 -12.11
N TYR A 139 8.71 12.42 -13.17
CA TYR A 139 9.89 12.04 -13.97
C TYR A 139 11.17 12.05 -13.13
N ALA A 140 11.37 13.05 -12.27
CA ALA A 140 12.51 13.11 -11.37
C ALA A 140 12.56 11.92 -10.41
N SER A 141 11.42 11.46 -9.94
CA SER A 141 11.32 10.37 -8.96
C SER A 141 11.90 9.03 -9.47
N VAL A 142 12.01 8.85 -10.78
CA VAL A 142 12.70 7.69 -11.39
C VAL A 142 14.16 7.60 -10.92
N PHE A 143 14.79 8.74 -10.70
CA PHE A 143 16.22 8.85 -10.43
C PHE A 143 16.55 9.17 -8.97
N TYR A 144 15.57 9.13 -8.09
CA TYR A 144 15.81 9.32 -6.66
C TYR A 144 16.57 8.14 -6.05
N LYS A 145 17.21 8.38 -4.91
CA LYS A 145 18.01 7.37 -4.19
C LYS A 145 17.26 6.06 -4.00
N ASP A 146 16.00 6.13 -3.55
CA ASP A 146 15.18 4.95 -3.29
C ASP A 146 14.89 4.16 -4.57
N SER A 147 14.61 4.85 -5.68
CA SER A 147 14.40 4.23 -6.99
C SER A 147 15.66 3.55 -7.53
N LYS A 148 16.80 4.22 -7.41
CA LYS A 148 18.10 3.65 -7.80
C LYS A 148 18.45 2.41 -6.98
N ALA A 149 18.21 2.42 -5.67
CA ALA A 149 18.42 1.27 -4.79
C ALA A 149 17.51 0.10 -5.18
N TYR A 150 16.26 0.37 -5.50
CA TYR A 150 15.30 -0.63 -5.98
C TYR A 150 15.76 -1.28 -7.30
N MET A 151 16.17 -0.49 -8.26
CA MET A 151 16.66 -0.98 -9.55
C MET A 151 17.90 -1.85 -9.39
N THR A 152 18.82 -1.48 -8.53
CA THR A 152 20.00 -2.30 -8.20
C THR A 152 19.59 -3.64 -7.57
N ALA A 153 18.65 -3.63 -6.63
CA ALA A 153 18.17 -4.85 -5.96
C ALA A 153 17.48 -5.83 -6.92
N THR A 154 16.87 -5.34 -8.00
CA THR A 154 16.18 -6.16 -9.01
C THR A 154 17.06 -6.51 -10.21
N SER A 155 18.33 -6.13 -10.22
CA SER A 155 19.24 -6.29 -11.36
C SER A 155 18.76 -5.62 -12.66
N ASN A 156 17.91 -4.59 -12.53
CA ASN A 156 17.50 -3.74 -13.65
C ASN A 156 18.45 -2.55 -13.77
N LEU A 157 18.54 -2.01 -14.98
CA LEU A 157 19.35 -0.83 -15.25
C LEU A 157 18.45 0.41 -15.23
N ILE A 158 18.80 1.38 -14.38
CA ILE A 158 18.01 2.61 -14.18
C ILE A 158 17.88 3.45 -15.46
N ASP A 159 18.89 3.45 -16.32
CA ASP A 159 18.87 4.14 -17.60
C ASP A 159 17.97 3.50 -18.66
N GLN A 160 17.49 2.29 -18.41
CA GLN A 160 16.53 1.57 -19.25
C GLN A 160 15.08 1.77 -18.79
N GLU A 161 14.86 2.33 -17.61
CA GLU A 161 13.52 2.62 -17.13
C GLU A 161 12.92 3.78 -17.91
N LYS A 162 11.67 3.61 -18.31
CA LYS A 162 10.90 4.62 -19.04
C LYS A 162 9.58 4.88 -18.33
N MET A 163 9.24 6.14 -18.22
CA MET A 163 8.09 6.61 -17.47
C MET A 163 6.99 7.12 -18.38
N ALA A 164 5.80 6.52 -18.30
CA ALA A 164 4.56 7.15 -18.73
C ALA A 164 3.89 7.82 -17.53
N ILE A 165 2.99 8.75 -17.81
CA ILE A 165 2.24 9.47 -16.78
C ILE A 165 0.75 9.21 -16.99
N VAL A 166 0.05 8.81 -15.94
CA VAL A 166 -1.41 8.75 -15.89
C VAL A 166 -1.92 10.03 -15.23
N LEU A 167 -2.67 10.84 -15.97
CA LEU A 167 -3.43 11.96 -15.45
C LEU A 167 -4.88 11.51 -15.25
N GLN A 168 -5.34 11.52 -14.01
CA GLN A 168 -6.64 10.99 -13.63
C GLN A 168 -7.38 11.93 -12.71
N GLU A 169 -8.66 12.20 -12.96
CA GLU A 169 -9.48 12.94 -12.00
C GLU A 169 -9.49 12.20 -10.65
N VAL A 170 -9.26 12.95 -9.58
CA VAL A 170 -9.38 12.43 -8.21
C VAL A 170 -10.86 12.25 -7.88
N VAL A 171 -11.21 11.06 -7.40
CA VAL A 171 -12.56 10.75 -6.94
C VAL A 171 -12.80 11.40 -5.59
N GLY A 172 -13.89 12.10 -5.44
CA GLY A 172 -14.25 12.71 -4.18
C GLY A 172 -15.26 13.85 -4.32
N SER A 173 -15.50 14.50 -3.20
CA SER A 173 -16.33 15.69 -3.09
C SER A 173 -15.60 16.78 -2.32
N ARG A 174 -15.97 18.01 -2.60
CA ARG A 174 -15.44 19.16 -1.88
C ARG A 174 -16.24 19.37 -0.58
N TYR A 175 -15.52 19.45 0.53
CA TYR A 175 -16.02 19.79 1.85
C TYR A 175 -15.21 20.99 2.37
N ASN A 176 -15.73 22.20 2.14
CA ASN A 176 -15.00 23.44 2.43
C ASN A 176 -13.62 23.49 1.73
N ASP A 177 -12.54 23.42 2.49
CA ASP A 177 -11.16 23.40 2.00
C ASP A 177 -10.57 21.99 1.84
N HIS A 178 -11.39 20.97 2.02
CA HIS A 178 -11.01 19.55 1.91
C HIS A 178 -11.63 18.90 0.68
N PHE A 179 -10.89 17.98 0.06
CA PHE A 179 -11.42 17.14 -1.01
C PHE A 179 -11.07 15.68 -0.76
N TYR A 180 -12.07 14.82 -0.68
CA TYR A 180 -11.90 13.38 -0.47
C TYR A 180 -13.18 12.60 -0.84
N PRO A 181 -13.04 11.29 -1.17
CA PRO A 181 -14.19 10.43 -1.44
C PRO A 181 -14.88 9.98 -0.14
N THR A 182 -16.11 9.48 -0.27
CA THR A 182 -16.82 8.84 0.84
C THR A 182 -16.03 7.66 1.40
N MET A 183 -15.44 6.84 0.50
CA MET A 183 -14.55 5.77 0.85
C MET A 183 -13.53 5.51 -0.25
N SER A 184 -12.41 4.94 0.14
CA SER A 184 -11.45 4.30 -0.75
C SER A 184 -11.20 2.88 -0.27
N GLY A 185 -10.71 2.03 -1.15
CA GLY A 185 -10.44 0.65 -0.79
C GLY A 185 -9.43 -0.03 -1.69
N VAL A 186 -8.94 -1.13 -1.16
CA VAL A 186 -8.13 -2.12 -1.88
C VAL A 186 -8.80 -3.47 -1.67
N ALA A 187 -8.99 -4.22 -2.74
CA ALA A 187 -9.57 -5.55 -2.68
C ALA A 187 -8.75 -6.54 -3.50
N ARG A 188 -8.74 -7.78 -3.04
CA ARG A 188 -8.04 -8.90 -3.66
C ARG A 188 -8.99 -10.04 -3.92
N SER A 189 -8.84 -10.73 -5.04
CA SER A 189 -9.58 -11.95 -5.34
C SER A 189 -9.08 -13.16 -4.54
N LEU A 190 -7.90 -13.06 -3.94
CA LEU A 190 -7.32 -14.08 -3.08
C LEU A 190 -7.15 -13.54 -1.66
N ASN A 191 -7.78 -14.22 -0.70
CA ASN A 191 -7.65 -13.91 0.72
C ASN A 191 -6.53 -14.78 1.32
N PHE A 192 -5.40 -14.16 1.64
CA PHE A 192 -4.28 -14.86 2.28
C PHE A 192 -4.51 -15.18 3.76
N TYR A 193 -5.56 -14.63 4.38
CA TYR A 193 -5.84 -14.77 5.81
C TYR A 193 -7.33 -14.99 6.06
N PRO A 194 -7.88 -16.13 5.61
CA PRO A 194 -9.29 -16.41 5.86
C PRO A 194 -9.56 -16.55 7.37
N ILE A 195 -10.64 -15.95 7.84
CA ILE A 195 -11.08 -15.94 9.23
C ILE A 195 -12.44 -16.62 9.32
N GLY A 196 -12.61 -17.52 10.30
CA GLY A 196 -13.89 -18.20 10.51
C GLY A 196 -14.31 -19.03 9.29
N ASN A 197 -15.41 -18.67 8.68
CA ASN A 197 -15.98 -19.38 7.51
C ASN A 197 -15.44 -18.88 6.16
N GLU A 198 -14.55 -17.89 6.17
CA GLU A 198 -13.93 -17.37 4.95
C GLU A 198 -13.00 -18.40 4.32
N LYS A 199 -12.98 -18.41 2.99
CA LYS A 199 -12.04 -19.21 2.19
C LYS A 199 -11.11 -18.29 1.41
N ALA A 200 -9.96 -18.81 0.98
CA ALA A 200 -8.99 -18.04 0.20
C ALA A 200 -9.60 -17.45 -1.08
N GLU A 201 -10.47 -18.20 -1.76
CA GLU A 201 -11.15 -17.77 -2.98
C GLU A 201 -12.28 -16.74 -2.76
N ASP A 202 -12.66 -16.48 -1.53
CA ASP A 202 -13.73 -15.51 -1.22
C ASP A 202 -13.29 -14.06 -1.39
N GLY A 203 -11.98 -13.84 -1.50
CA GLY A 203 -11.40 -12.51 -1.59
C GLY A 203 -11.41 -11.77 -0.26
N ILE A 204 -10.81 -10.58 -0.29
CA ILE A 204 -10.67 -9.70 0.86
C ILE A 204 -10.69 -8.24 0.42
N ALA A 205 -11.27 -7.37 1.23
CA ALA A 205 -11.26 -5.94 1.02
C ALA A 205 -10.87 -5.18 2.29
N ASN A 206 -10.15 -4.09 2.10
CA ASN A 206 -9.86 -3.10 3.13
C ASN A 206 -10.41 -1.76 2.66
N ILE A 207 -11.25 -1.13 3.45
CA ILE A 207 -11.88 0.14 3.13
C ILE A 207 -11.62 1.18 4.22
N ALA A 208 -11.58 2.43 3.80
CA ALA A 208 -11.35 3.56 4.69
C ALA A 208 -12.07 4.82 4.18
N LEU A 209 -12.41 5.70 5.09
CA LEU A 209 -12.81 7.07 4.80
C LEU A 209 -11.64 7.82 4.15
N GLY A 210 -11.92 8.64 3.16
CA GLY A 210 -10.96 9.56 2.57
C GLY A 210 -10.13 8.97 1.43
N LEU A 211 -9.02 9.61 1.12
CA LEU A 211 -8.15 9.26 -0.01
C LEU A 211 -7.42 7.94 0.21
N GLY A 212 -7.30 7.16 -0.85
CA GLY A 212 -6.75 5.80 -0.81
C GLY A 212 -5.27 5.71 -0.44
N LYS A 213 -4.51 6.79 -0.55
CA LYS A 213 -3.13 6.83 -0.07
C LYS A 213 -3.01 6.46 1.42
N TYR A 214 -4.02 6.73 2.22
CA TYR A 214 -4.07 6.34 3.62
C TYR A 214 -3.99 4.81 3.80
N ILE A 215 -4.66 4.05 2.94
CA ILE A 215 -4.61 2.58 2.93
C ILE A 215 -3.24 2.09 2.49
N VAL A 216 -2.74 2.65 1.41
CA VAL A 216 -1.42 2.30 0.84
C VAL A 216 -0.29 2.55 1.85
N ASP A 217 -0.38 3.63 2.62
CA ASP A 217 0.58 3.96 3.67
C ASP A 217 0.40 3.13 4.96
N GLY A 218 -0.52 2.17 4.97
CA GLY A 218 -0.73 1.25 6.07
C GLY A 218 -1.62 1.79 7.20
N GLY A 219 -2.44 2.78 6.91
CA GLY A 219 -3.42 3.32 7.87
C GLY A 219 -4.48 2.29 8.29
N GLN A 220 -5.19 2.58 9.38
CA GLN A 220 -6.29 1.74 9.84
C GLN A 220 -7.42 1.66 8.82
N THR A 221 -7.84 0.46 8.48
CA THR A 221 -8.93 0.19 7.56
C THR A 221 -9.96 -0.73 8.21
N LEU A 222 -11.15 -0.79 7.65
CA LEU A 222 -12.07 -1.86 7.95
C LEU A 222 -11.83 -3.01 6.97
N ARG A 223 -11.57 -4.20 7.50
CA ARG A 223 -11.33 -5.42 6.74
C ARG A 223 -12.61 -6.24 6.67
N PHE A 224 -13.00 -6.68 5.48
CA PHE A 224 -14.09 -7.63 5.30
C PHE A 224 -13.90 -8.50 4.06
N SER A 225 -14.46 -9.71 4.08
CA SER A 225 -14.58 -10.53 2.88
C SER A 225 -15.84 -10.15 2.10
N PRO A 226 -15.77 -9.90 0.78
CA PRO A 226 -16.94 -9.56 -0.02
C PRO A 226 -18.06 -10.63 0.02
N ARG A 227 -17.72 -11.89 0.23
CA ARG A 227 -18.71 -12.98 0.39
C ARG A 227 -19.32 -13.04 1.79
N HIS A 228 -18.65 -12.46 2.78
CA HIS A 228 -19.07 -12.48 4.18
C HIS A 228 -19.10 -11.06 4.78
N PRO A 229 -19.85 -10.10 4.18
CA PRO A 229 -19.80 -8.70 4.57
C PRO A 229 -20.31 -8.42 5.99
N HIS A 230 -21.06 -9.37 6.58
CA HIS A 230 -21.59 -9.25 7.93
C HIS A 230 -20.63 -9.78 9.00
N SER A 231 -19.60 -10.54 8.61
CA SER A 231 -18.61 -11.13 9.53
C SER A 231 -17.36 -10.26 9.60
N ILE A 232 -17.40 -9.23 10.44
CA ILE A 232 -16.30 -8.27 10.58
C ILE A 232 -15.64 -8.47 11.94
N LEU A 233 -14.38 -8.90 11.93
CA LEU A 233 -13.62 -9.16 13.15
C LEU A 233 -13.53 -7.92 14.05
N GLN A 234 -13.32 -6.75 13.48
CA GLN A 234 -13.20 -5.48 14.21
C GLN A 234 -14.50 -5.08 14.93
N MET A 235 -15.63 -5.66 14.53
CA MET A 235 -16.94 -5.46 15.15
C MET A 235 -17.34 -6.59 16.10
N SER A 236 -16.48 -7.56 16.36
CA SER A 236 -16.79 -8.74 17.20
C SER A 236 -17.06 -8.41 18.66
N THR A 237 -16.42 -7.36 19.18
CA THR A 237 -16.69 -6.79 20.52
C THR A 237 -16.70 -5.27 20.43
N MET A 238 -17.37 -4.64 21.38
CA MET A 238 -17.42 -3.17 21.44
C MET A 238 -16.04 -2.57 21.68
N ASP A 239 -15.27 -3.13 22.59
CA ASP A 239 -13.92 -2.67 22.89
C ASP A 239 -13.00 -2.73 21.67
N PHE A 240 -13.09 -3.82 20.91
CA PHE A 240 -12.37 -3.99 19.66
C PHE A 240 -12.79 -2.95 18.60
N ALA A 241 -14.11 -2.73 18.45
CA ALA A 241 -14.65 -1.73 17.53
C ALA A 241 -14.20 -0.31 17.87
N LEU A 242 -14.15 0.04 19.14
CA LEU A 242 -13.70 1.37 19.56
C LEU A 242 -12.19 1.59 19.40
N ARG A 243 -11.41 0.52 19.46
CA ARG A 243 -9.94 0.55 19.39
C ARG A 243 -9.40 0.40 17.98
N GLU A 244 -9.98 -0.47 17.17
CA GLU A 244 -9.43 -0.94 15.90
C GLU A 244 -10.08 -0.30 14.67
N THR A 245 -10.98 0.66 14.86
CA THR A 245 -11.58 1.39 13.75
C THR A 245 -10.81 2.67 13.43
N GLN A 246 -10.99 3.15 12.22
CA GLN A 246 -10.27 4.31 11.68
C GLN A 246 -10.47 5.57 12.54
N THR A 247 -9.38 6.25 12.88
CA THR A 247 -9.39 7.51 13.63
C THR A 247 -8.84 8.69 12.81
N ARG A 248 -8.09 8.42 11.76
CA ARG A 248 -7.48 9.41 10.86
C ARG A 248 -7.83 9.09 9.42
N PHE A 249 -7.75 10.09 8.56
CA PHE A 249 -7.94 9.92 7.12
C PHE A 249 -7.14 10.98 6.36
N TYR A 250 -6.93 10.74 5.05
CA TYR A 250 -6.32 11.73 4.17
C TYR A 250 -7.36 12.49 3.37
N ALA A 251 -7.17 13.80 3.31
CA ALA A 251 -7.89 14.72 2.44
C ALA A 251 -6.91 15.58 1.65
N LEU A 252 -7.27 15.97 0.44
CA LEU A 252 -6.51 16.94 -0.32
C LEU A 252 -6.81 18.35 0.23
N ASP A 253 -5.74 19.11 0.48
CA ASP A 253 -5.82 20.51 0.89
C ASP A 253 -6.09 21.40 -0.33
N LEU A 254 -7.27 22.00 -0.37
CA LEU A 254 -7.66 22.92 -1.44
C LEU A 254 -7.22 24.37 -1.18
N LYS A 255 -6.80 24.67 0.05
CA LYS A 255 -6.44 26.03 0.48
C LYS A 255 -5.07 26.44 -0.03
N ASN A 256 -4.14 25.49 -0.10
CA ASN A 256 -2.77 25.70 -0.47
C ASN A 256 -2.44 25.25 -1.90
N ALA A 257 -3.38 25.45 -2.82
CA ALA A 257 -3.18 25.14 -4.23
C ALA A 257 -2.02 25.97 -4.83
N GLY A 258 -1.06 25.31 -5.46
CA GLY A 258 0.02 25.97 -6.23
C GLY A 258 1.31 26.29 -5.47
N HIS A 259 1.55 25.68 -4.32
CA HIS A 259 2.85 25.79 -3.62
C HIS A 259 3.96 24.98 -4.29
N ASP A 260 5.19 25.26 -3.91
CA ASP A 260 6.38 24.62 -4.45
C ASP A 260 6.34 23.10 -4.26
N PHE A 261 6.69 22.36 -5.32
CA PHE A 261 6.76 20.91 -5.27
C PHE A 261 7.91 20.43 -4.39
N SER A 262 7.65 19.36 -3.65
CA SER A 262 8.57 18.68 -2.76
C SER A 262 8.85 17.26 -3.26
N ILE A 263 9.98 16.67 -2.86
CA ILE A 263 10.23 15.24 -3.04
C ILE A 263 9.20 14.37 -2.31
N ASP A 264 8.59 14.90 -1.25
CA ASP A 264 7.41 14.30 -0.61
C ASP A 264 6.16 14.56 -1.47
N ASP A 265 5.65 13.53 -2.13
CA ASP A 265 4.46 13.59 -2.98
C ASP A 265 3.15 13.77 -2.20
N GLY A 266 3.18 13.62 -0.88
CA GLY A 266 2.07 13.88 0.02
C GLY A 266 2.05 15.27 0.65
N PHE A 267 2.86 16.21 0.18
CA PHE A 267 3.02 17.53 0.82
C PHE A 267 1.73 18.37 0.91
N ASN A 268 0.77 18.14 0.01
CA ASN A 268 -0.53 18.83 -0.02
C ASN A 268 -1.69 17.94 0.49
N LEU A 269 -1.37 16.80 1.09
CA LEU A 269 -2.35 15.94 1.75
C LEU A 269 -2.40 16.28 3.24
N LEU A 270 -3.61 16.36 3.76
CA LEU A 270 -3.88 16.57 5.19
C LEU A 270 -4.21 15.23 5.84
N LYS A 271 -3.53 14.90 6.93
CA LYS A 271 -3.88 13.78 7.79
C LYS A 271 -4.79 14.29 8.90
N LEU A 272 -6.09 14.15 8.69
CA LEU A 272 -7.13 14.70 9.56
C LEU A 272 -7.66 13.65 10.53
N HIS A 273 -8.19 14.12 11.66
CA HIS A 273 -8.96 13.28 12.57
C HIS A 273 -10.38 13.10 12.02
N VAL A 274 -11.01 11.94 12.27
CA VAL A 274 -12.40 11.65 11.85
C VAL A 274 -13.40 12.72 12.30
N LYS A 275 -13.13 13.44 13.38
CA LYS A 275 -13.94 14.61 13.81
C LYS A 275 -14.06 15.71 12.75
N GLU A 276 -13.05 15.90 11.93
CA GLU A 276 -13.11 16.86 10.81
C GLU A 276 -14.13 16.42 9.76
N ALA A 277 -14.20 15.12 9.48
CA ALA A 277 -15.21 14.57 8.58
C ALA A 277 -16.64 14.70 9.15
N GLU A 278 -16.80 14.62 10.48
CA GLU A 278 -18.07 14.93 11.14
C GLU A 278 -18.47 16.40 10.91
N SER A 279 -17.53 17.33 11.08
CA SER A 279 -17.73 18.75 10.80
C SER A 279 -18.02 19.02 9.32
N ASP A 280 -17.39 18.29 8.42
CA ASP A 280 -17.63 18.35 6.97
C ASP A 280 -19.01 17.75 6.58
N GLY A 281 -19.65 16.98 7.44
CA GLY A 281 -20.92 16.32 7.17
C GLY A 281 -20.81 15.07 6.29
N SER A 282 -19.62 14.50 6.15
CA SER A 282 -19.33 13.38 5.22
C SER A 282 -19.54 11.98 5.83
N LEU A 283 -19.84 11.88 7.13
CA LEU A 283 -19.92 10.58 7.84
C LEU A 283 -21.24 9.84 7.68
N ARG A 284 -22.23 10.43 7.05
CA ARG A 284 -23.62 9.94 7.03
C ARG A 284 -23.78 8.47 6.64
N TYR A 285 -23.02 8.01 5.64
CA TYR A 285 -23.17 6.65 5.09
C TYR A 285 -22.23 5.63 5.71
N ILE A 286 -21.23 6.07 6.50
CA ILE A 286 -20.12 5.22 6.91
C ILE A 286 -19.92 5.14 8.41
N ALA A 287 -20.52 6.04 9.19
CA ALA A 287 -20.30 6.07 10.63
C ALA A 287 -21.49 5.53 11.42
N SER A 288 -21.16 4.95 12.57
CA SER A 288 -22.06 4.63 13.67
C SER A 288 -21.76 5.55 14.85
N THR A 289 -22.66 5.58 15.85
CA THR A 289 -22.49 6.38 17.05
C THR A 289 -22.37 5.48 18.27
N TYR A 290 -21.33 5.66 19.05
CA TYR A 290 -21.18 5.01 20.35
C TYR A 290 -21.95 5.76 21.41
N ASP A 291 -22.87 5.06 22.07
CA ASP A 291 -23.62 5.56 23.23
C ASP A 291 -22.91 5.12 24.51
N PRO A 292 -22.31 6.05 25.28
CA PRO A 292 -21.59 5.69 26.50
C PRO A 292 -22.51 5.31 27.67
N TYR A 293 -23.76 5.69 27.64
CA TYR A 293 -24.72 5.37 28.71
C TYR A 293 -25.20 3.91 28.58
N ASP A 294 -25.64 3.53 27.39
CA ASP A 294 -26.10 2.19 27.11
C ASP A 294 -24.95 1.23 26.75
N GLN A 295 -23.75 1.76 26.56
CA GLN A 295 -22.56 0.99 26.15
C GLN A 295 -22.80 0.16 24.88
N VAL A 296 -23.41 0.79 23.87
CA VAL A 296 -23.72 0.18 22.57
C VAL A 296 -23.26 1.08 21.44
N ILE A 297 -22.96 0.47 20.29
CA ILE A 297 -22.75 1.17 19.04
C ILE A 297 -24.03 1.08 18.23
N ARG A 298 -24.63 2.25 17.91
CA ARG A 298 -25.84 2.35 17.11
C ARG A 298 -25.48 2.76 15.69
N ASP A 299 -26.00 2.02 14.70
CA ASP A 299 -25.75 2.35 13.30
C ASP A 299 -26.41 3.68 12.95
N GLY A 300 -25.64 4.55 12.28
CA GLY A 300 -26.07 5.88 11.90
C GLY A 300 -25.54 6.99 12.82
N LEU A 301 -25.86 8.21 12.46
CA LEU A 301 -25.44 9.42 13.18
C LEU A 301 -26.52 9.88 14.14
N TYR A 302 -26.20 9.88 15.42
CA TYR A 302 -27.04 10.41 16.50
C TYR A 302 -26.34 11.55 17.22
N PRO A 303 -27.07 12.51 17.81
CA PRO A 303 -26.49 13.58 18.60
C PRO A 303 -25.68 13.06 19.79
N GLY A 304 -24.54 13.66 20.04
CA GLY A 304 -23.63 13.23 21.09
C GLY A 304 -22.89 11.93 20.76
N GLY A 305 -22.08 11.45 21.68
CA GLY A 305 -21.32 10.22 21.52
C GLY A 305 -20.16 10.30 20.50
N ARG A 306 -19.28 9.32 20.56
CA ARG A 306 -18.16 9.18 19.61
C ARG A 306 -18.65 8.57 18.30
N LYS A 307 -18.23 9.14 17.17
CA LYS A 307 -18.47 8.53 15.85
C LYS A 307 -17.43 7.47 15.58
N VAL A 308 -17.90 6.30 15.14
CA VAL A 308 -17.09 5.10 14.86
C VAL A 308 -17.26 4.74 13.39
N ILE A 309 -16.17 4.56 12.68
CA ILE A 309 -16.19 4.25 11.25
C ILE A 309 -16.40 2.74 11.05
N THR A 310 -17.64 2.32 11.05
CA THR A 310 -18.05 0.92 10.95
C THR A 310 -18.45 0.48 9.55
N PHE A 311 -18.77 1.42 8.67
CA PHE A 311 -19.40 1.14 7.37
C PHE A 311 -20.67 0.27 7.47
N ALA A 312 -21.34 0.27 8.62
CA ALA A 312 -22.47 -0.61 8.87
C ALA A 312 -23.65 -0.34 7.93
N ASN A 313 -23.95 0.91 7.60
CA ASN A 313 -25.01 1.24 6.64
C ASN A 313 -24.76 0.61 5.26
N ILE A 314 -23.53 0.46 4.85
CA ILE A 314 -23.12 -0.15 3.59
C ILE A 314 -23.08 -1.68 3.70
N LEU A 315 -22.40 -2.19 4.73
CA LEU A 315 -22.12 -3.63 4.84
C LEU A 315 -23.24 -4.43 5.50
N GLN A 316 -23.97 -3.85 6.46
CA GLN A 316 -25.08 -4.51 7.17
C GLN A 316 -26.44 -4.17 6.58
N HIS A 317 -26.64 -2.93 6.13
CA HIS A 317 -27.93 -2.44 5.66
C HIS A 317 -28.02 -2.22 4.15
N ASP A 318 -26.94 -2.54 3.43
CA ASP A 318 -26.89 -2.53 1.96
C ASP A 318 -27.34 -1.23 1.29
N VAL A 319 -27.07 -0.08 1.94
CA VAL A 319 -27.38 1.25 1.39
C VAL A 319 -26.65 1.49 0.06
N PHE A 320 -25.48 0.90 -0.09
CA PHE A 320 -24.71 0.80 -1.32
C PHE A 320 -24.18 -0.63 -1.44
N PRO A 321 -24.41 -1.34 -2.55
CA PRO A 321 -24.12 -2.78 -2.66
C PRO A 321 -22.63 -3.07 -2.91
N LEU A 322 -21.75 -2.54 -2.05
CA LEU A 322 -20.30 -2.62 -2.18
C LEU A 322 -19.81 -4.06 -2.26
N ALA A 323 -20.29 -4.92 -1.37
CA ALA A 323 -19.86 -6.33 -1.33
C ALA A 323 -20.16 -7.05 -2.65
N ARG A 324 -21.35 -6.85 -3.20
CA ARG A 324 -21.74 -7.43 -4.50
C ARG A 324 -20.92 -6.87 -5.66
N ILE A 325 -20.67 -5.56 -5.68
CA ILE A 325 -19.84 -4.92 -6.71
C ILE A 325 -18.44 -5.53 -6.67
N LEU A 326 -17.84 -5.65 -5.49
CA LEU A 326 -16.51 -6.23 -5.32
C LEU A 326 -16.44 -7.68 -5.77
N GLN A 327 -17.46 -8.50 -5.44
CA GLN A 327 -17.52 -9.88 -5.93
C GLN A 327 -17.50 -9.94 -7.45
N LEU A 328 -18.28 -9.10 -8.11
CA LEU A 328 -18.35 -9.06 -9.59
C LEU A 328 -17.05 -8.55 -10.21
N VAL A 329 -16.52 -7.45 -9.70
CA VAL A 329 -15.29 -6.85 -10.25
C VAL A 329 -14.09 -7.78 -10.07
N LEU A 330 -13.94 -8.39 -8.90
CA LEU A 330 -12.86 -9.35 -8.64
C LEU A 330 -12.98 -10.60 -9.51
N LYS A 331 -14.19 -11.13 -9.64
CA LYS A 331 -14.44 -12.29 -10.50
C LYS A 331 -14.09 -12.01 -11.96
N TYR A 332 -14.58 -10.91 -12.51
CA TYR A 332 -14.32 -10.59 -13.92
C TYR A 332 -12.86 -10.18 -14.15
N GLY A 333 -12.25 -9.47 -13.21
CA GLY A 333 -10.83 -9.14 -13.26
C GLY A 333 -9.95 -10.39 -13.28
N GLU A 334 -10.25 -11.37 -12.44
CA GLU A 334 -9.52 -12.64 -12.39
C GLU A 334 -9.73 -13.47 -13.68
N GLN A 335 -10.96 -13.53 -14.19
CA GLN A 335 -11.26 -14.22 -15.44
C GLN A 335 -10.51 -13.63 -16.64
N GLU A 336 -10.49 -12.31 -16.76
CA GLU A 336 -9.82 -11.62 -17.86
C GLU A 336 -8.30 -11.67 -17.75
N MET A 337 -7.74 -11.51 -16.55
CA MET A 337 -6.30 -11.60 -16.32
C MET A 337 -5.80 -13.05 -16.21
N ARG A 338 -6.69 -14.00 -16.04
CA ARG A 338 -6.39 -15.43 -15.80
C ARG A 338 -5.47 -15.65 -14.60
N ARG A 339 -5.55 -14.77 -13.62
CA ARG A 339 -4.76 -14.77 -12.36
C ARG A 339 -5.54 -14.08 -11.26
N PRO A 340 -5.24 -14.37 -10.00
CA PRO A 340 -5.69 -13.54 -8.89
C PRO A 340 -5.32 -12.08 -9.11
N VAL A 341 -6.22 -11.18 -8.76
CA VAL A 341 -6.06 -9.74 -8.98
C VAL A 341 -6.21 -8.95 -7.70
N GLU A 342 -5.55 -7.80 -7.68
CA GLU A 342 -5.75 -6.73 -6.71
C GLU A 342 -6.31 -5.51 -7.45
N ILE A 343 -7.31 -4.88 -6.84
CA ILE A 343 -7.90 -3.65 -7.34
C ILE A 343 -7.79 -2.52 -6.31
N GLU A 344 -7.60 -1.31 -6.80
CA GLU A 344 -7.81 -0.08 -6.05
C GLU A 344 -9.10 0.57 -6.53
N PHE A 345 -9.90 1.06 -5.59
CA PHE A 345 -11.18 1.69 -5.89
C PHE A 345 -11.48 2.84 -4.94
N ALA A 346 -12.41 3.67 -5.35
CA ALA A 346 -13.04 4.67 -4.51
C ALA A 346 -14.52 4.76 -4.83
N ALA A 347 -15.31 5.22 -3.89
CA ALA A 347 -16.73 5.41 -4.08
C ALA A 347 -17.21 6.74 -3.51
N THR A 348 -18.14 7.35 -4.20
CA THR A 348 -18.89 8.52 -3.72
C THR A 348 -20.35 8.16 -3.57
N LEU A 349 -20.94 8.49 -2.43
CA LEU A 349 -22.35 8.31 -2.16
C LEU A 349 -23.01 9.68 -2.03
N SER A 350 -24.07 9.88 -2.80
CA SER A 350 -24.85 11.13 -2.81
C SER A 350 -26.33 10.81 -2.96
N ARG A 351 -27.18 11.64 -2.38
CA ARG A 351 -28.64 11.55 -2.54
C ARG A 351 -29.18 12.17 -3.83
N GLU A 352 -28.32 12.85 -4.57
CA GLU A 352 -28.75 13.51 -5.79
C GLU A 352 -28.92 12.49 -6.91
N GLN A 353 -30.10 12.48 -7.53
CA GLN A 353 -30.45 11.70 -8.73
C GLN A 353 -30.58 10.17 -8.56
N ASP A 354 -31.57 9.66 -7.86
CA ASP A 354 -32.04 8.25 -7.90
C ASP A 354 -30.97 7.12 -7.89
N LYS A 355 -29.69 7.45 -7.87
CA LYS A 355 -28.56 6.54 -7.73
C LYS A 355 -27.91 6.71 -6.37
N THR A 356 -27.77 5.62 -5.63
CA THR A 356 -27.21 5.63 -4.28
C THR A 356 -25.70 5.91 -4.26
N GLY A 357 -25.00 5.78 -5.38
CA GLY A 357 -23.57 6.07 -5.46
C GLY A 357 -22.89 5.56 -6.72
N THR A 358 -21.62 5.95 -6.87
CA THR A 358 -20.75 5.53 -7.97
C THR A 358 -19.50 4.86 -7.44
N PHE A 359 -19.20 3.70 -7.98
CA PHE A 359 -17.99 2.94 -7.73
C PHE A 359 -16.97 3.23 -8.84
N TYR A 360 -15.79 3.72 -8.47
CA TYR A 360 -14.71 4.02 -9.39
C TYR A 360 -13.60 3.01 -9.24
N LEU A 361 -13.27 2.34 -10.33
CA LEU A 361 -12.13 1.44 -10.42
C LEU A 361 -10.90 2.26 -10.81
N LEU A 362 -9.90 2.32 -9.94
CA LEU A 362 -8.73 3.20 -10.10
C LEU A 362 -7.53 2.46 -10.66
N GLN A 363 -7.37 1.18 -10.30
CA GLN A 363 -6.27 0.35 -10.76
C GLN A 363 -6.63 -1.13 -10.62
N ILE A 364 -6.08 -1.96 -11.50
CA ILE A 364 -6.10 -3.42 -11.41
C ILE A 364 -4.72 -3.96 -11.76
N ARG A 365 -4.29 -4.96 -11.01
CA ARG A 365 -3.01 -5.64 -11.25
C ARG A 365 -3.08 -7.10 -10.82
N PRO A 366 -2.28 -7.99 -11.42
CA PRO A 366 -2.20 -9.36 -10.96
C PRO A 366 -1.51 -9.42 -9.59
N ILE A 367 -1.95 -10.36 -8.74
CA ILE A 367 -1.24 -10.75 -7.54
C ILE A 367 -0.11 -11.69 -7.98
N VAL A 368 1.10 -11.44 -7.49
CA VAL A 368 2.25 -12.31 -7.75
C VAL A 368 2.08 -13.58 -6.93
N ASP A 369 1.98 -14.72 -7.61
CA ASP A 369 1.91 -16.05 -7.01
C ASP A 369 3.17 -16.84 -7.41
N SER A 370 3.88 -17.38 -6.42
CA SER A 370 5.00 -18.28 -6.66
C SER A 370 4.45 -19.69 -6.96
N LYS A 371 4.70 -20.19 -8.19
CA LYS A 371 4.10 -21.43 -8.70
C LYS A 371 4.80 -22.72 -8.27
N GLU A 372 5.96 -22.63 -7.64
CA GLU A 372 6.73 -23.80 -7.26
C GLU A 372 6.32 -24.31 -5.88
N MET A 373 6.07 -25.60 -5.76
CA MET A 373 5.74 -26.25 -4.49
C MET A 373 7.00 -26.84 -3.86
N LEU A 374 7.14 -26.67 -2.54
CA LEU A 374 8.04 -27.50 -1.76
C LEU A 374 7.43 -28.92 -1.62
N ASP A 375 8.25 -29.93 -1.85
CA ASP A 375 7.85 -31.34 -1.66
C ASP A 375 7.86 -31.76 -0.17
N GLU A 376 8.23 -30.87 0.71
CA GLU A 376 8.39 -31.10 2.15
C GLU A 376 7.20 -30.55 2.94
N ASP A 377 6.72 -31.34 3.91
CA ASP A 377 5.70 -30.88 4.85
C ASP A 377 6.35 -30.15 6.04
N LEU A 378 6.29 -28.81 6.02
CA LEU A 378 6.89 -27.97 7.04
C LEU A 378 6.25 -28.11 8.43
N THR A 379 5.02 -28.67 8.51
CA THR A 379 4.33 -28.91 9.79
C THR A 379 4.98 -30.02 10.61
N LEU A 380 5.78 -30.88 9.97
CA LEU A 380 6.46 -31.99 10.63
C LEU A 380 7.76 -31.57 11.31
N ILE A 381 8.26 -30.37 11.07
CA ILE A 381 9.45 -29.86 11.71
C ILE A 381 9.13 -29.49 13.18
N PRO A 382 9.88 -30.05 14.18
CA PRO A 382 9.61 -29.74 15.58
C PRO A 382 9.86 -28.26 15.90
N ASP A 383 9.12 -27.70 16.86
CA ASP A 383 9.27 -26.31 17.30
C ASP A 383 10.65 -26.02 17.92
N GLU A 384 11.31 -27.05 18.47
CA GLU A 384 12.67 -26.97 19.00
C GLU A 384 13.75 -26.78 17.92
N ASP A 385 13.44 -27.13 16.70
CA ASP A 385 14.36 -27.02 15.55
C ASP A 385 14.18 -25.70 14.77
N VAL A 386 13.29 -24.82 15.20
CA VAL A 386 13.03 -23.54 14.53
C VAL A 386 13.37 -22.34 15.41
N VAL A 387 13.94 -21.32 14.81
CA VAL A 387 14.05 -19.97 15.39
C VAL A 387 12.70 -19.27 15.27
N LEU A 388 12.09 -19.40 14.11
CA LEU A 388 10.81 -18.78 13.76
C LEU A 388 9.96 -19.78 12.99
N ARG A 389 8.66 -19.80 13.29
CA ARG A 389 7.63 -20.49 12.52
C ARG A 389 6.47 -19.55 12.29
N SER A 390 6.05 -19.41 11.06
CA SER A 390 4.84 -18.66 10.71
C SER A 390 3.82 -19.58 10.03
N ASN A 391 2.58 -19.47 10.46
CA ASN A 391 1.42 -20.08 9.79
C ASN A 391 0.77 -19.11 8.79
N ASN A 392 1.31 -17.90 8.69
CA ASN A 392 0.87 -16.84 7.82
C ASN A 392 2.09 -16.22 7.13
N SER A 393 2.72 -16.97 6.24
CA SER A 393 3.88 -16.53 5.49
C SER A 393 3.53 -16.21 4.06
N LEU A 394 4.33 -15.33 3.48
CA LEU A 394 4.40 -15.08 2.04
C LEU A 394 5.82 -15.33 1.57
N GLY A 395 5.91 -15.82 0.37
CA GLY A 395 7.15 -16.25 -0.22
C GLY A 395 7.13 -17.75 -0.47
N HIS A 396 8.04 -18.20 -1.31
CA HIS A 396 8.17 -19.59 -1.68
C HIS A 396 9.62 -19.93 -1.97
N GLY A 397 10.05 -21.10 -1.54
CA GLY A 397 11.38 -21.61 -1.83
C GLY A 397 12.24 -21.82 -0.60
N VAL A 398 13.52 -22.05 -0.83
CA VAL A 398 14.54 -22.33 0.19
C VAL A 398 15.66 -21.31 0.09
N MET A 399 16.07 -20.76 1.23
CA MET A 399 17.27 -19.93 1.37
C MET A 399 18.22 -20.58 2.36
N ASN A 400 19.46 -20.76 1.99
CA ASN A 400 20.47 -21.49 2.79
C ASN A 400 21.75 -20.70 3.08
N GLU A 401 21.75 -19.40 2.83
CA GLU A 401 22.93 -18.53 2.97
C GLU A 401 22.72 -17.37 3.95
N ILE A 402 21.79 -17.50 4.90
CA ILE A 402 21.48 -16.44 5.87
C ILE A 402 22.07 -16.80 7.23
N TYR A 403 23.03 -15.99 7.69
CA TYR A 403 23.74 -16.17 8.95
C TYR A 403 23.33 -15.21 10.04
N ASP A 404 22.66 -14.11 9.68
CA ASP A 404 22.43 -12.96 10.53
C ASP A 404 20.94 -12.75 10.79
N ILE A 405 20.61 -12.38 12.02
CA ILE A 405 19.28 -11.95 12.42
C ILE A 405 19.38 -10.63 13.19
N VAL A 406 18.52 -9.70 12.83
CA VAL A 406 18.33 -8.42 13.53
C VAL A 406 16.91 -8.38 14.06
N TYR A 407 16.77 -8.13 15.35
CA TYR A 407 15.45 -8.08 15.97
C TYR A 407 15.31 -6.93 16.94
N VAL A 408 14.08 -6.44 17.05
CA VAL A 408 13.71 -5.39 18.00
C VAL A 408 13.60 -6.00 19.40
N LYS A 409 14.25 -5.37 20.37
CA LYS A 409 14.14 -5.77 21.77
C LYS A 409 12.72 -5.51 22.27
N THR A 410 12.13 -6.51 22.93
CA THR A 410 10.74 -6.44 23.40
C THR A 410 10.59 -5.88 24.81
N ASP A 411 11.64 -5.97 25.64
CA ASP A 411 11.66 -5.39 26.97
C ASP A 411 11.60 -3.86 26.88
N GLY A 412 10.53 -3.29 27.44
CA GLY A 412 10.31 -1.84 27.41
C GLY A 412 9.91 -1.29 26.03
N TYR A 413 9.50 -2.16 25.10
CA TYR A 413 9.01 -1.71 23.79
C TYR A 413 7.77 -0.83 23.94
N SER A 414 7.77 0.28 23.17
CA SER A 414 6.63 1.17 23.01
C SER A 414 6.54 1.64 21.55
N ALA A 415 5.33 1.71 21.02
CA ALA A 415 5.08 2.21 19.67
C ALA A 415 5.58 3.66 19.47
N SER A 416 5.70 4.45 20.53
CA SER A 416 6.29 5.79 20.49
C SER A 416 7.76 5.79 20.01
N ASN A 417 8.45 4.66 20.11
CA ASN A 417 9.84 4.51 19.68
C ASN A 417 9.98 4.06 18.21
N ASN A 418 8.89 3.77 17.51
CA ASN A 418 8.95 3.17 16.18
C ASN A 418 9.71 4.02 15.15
N GLN A 419 9.65 5.34 15.24
CA GLN A 419 10.44 6.22 14.36
C GLN A 419 11.94 6.09 14.64
N ALA A 420 12.34 6.06 15.89
CA ALA A 420 13.75 5.87 16.27
C ALA A 420 14.25 4.48 15.90
N ILE A 421 13.41 3.45 16.04
CA ILE A 421 13.70 2.08 15.59
C ILE A 421 13.94 2.06 14.08
N ALA A 422 13.11 2.74 13.30
CA ALA A 422 13.27 2.83 11.85
C ALA A 422 14.63 3.41 11.45
N TRP A 423 15.09 4.45 12.11
CA TRP A 423 16.42 5.04 11.86
C TRP A 423 17.57 4.10 12.20
N GLU A 424 17.47 3.38 13.32
CA GLU A 424 18.50 2.40 13.68
C GLU A 424 18.57 1.24 12.68
N ILE A 425 17.41 0.79 12.17
CA ILE A 425 17.33 -0.28 11.17
C ILE A 425 17.94 0.17 9.85
N GLU A 426 17.62 1.39 9.37
CA GLU A 426 18.20 1.94 8.16
C GLU A 426 19.73 1.96 8.22
N LYS A 427 20.28 2.41 9.34
CA LYS A 427 21.73 2.43 9.58
C LYS A 427 22.33 1.03 9.56
N MET A 428 21.68 0.07 10.20
CA MET A 428 22.14 -1.31 10.25
C MET A 428 22.05 -2.00 8.88
N ASN A 429 20.97 -1.75 8.14
CA ASN A 429 20.79 -2.24 6.77
C ASN A 429 21.91 -1.76 5.83
N LEU A 430 22.34 -0.51 5.97
CA LEU A 430 23.43 0.03 5.17
C LEU A 430 24.75 -0.72 5.44
N GLN A 431 25.01 -1.11 6.67
CA GLN A 431 26.17 -1.97 7.01
C GLN A 431 26.10 -3.33 6.30
N PHE A 432 24.92 -3.96 6.28
CA PHE A 432 24.70 -5.22 5.55
C PHE A 432 24.90 -5.07 4.04
N LEU A 433 24.38 -4.00 3.44
CA LEU A 433 24.58 -3.71 2.02
C LEU A 433 26.06 -3.54 1.68
N ASN A 434 26.80 -2.78 2.50
CA ASN A 434 28.24 -2.56 2.30
C ASN A 434 29.06 -3.84 2.46
N ALA A 435 28.61 -4.76 3.32
CA ALA A 435 29.27 -6.05 3.55
C ALA A 435 28.82 -7.15 2.55
N GLY A 436 27.83 -6.87 1.70
CA GLY A 436 27.25 -7.87 0.79
C GLY A 436 26.56 -9.02 1.51
N ARG A 437 25.98 -8.78 2.69
CA ARG A 437 25.33 -9.78 3.54
C ARG A 437 23.83 -9.53 3.64
N ASN A 438 23.09 -10.60 3.88
CA ASN A 438 21.65 -10.57 4.09
C ASN A 438 21.32 -10.97 5.54
N TYR A 439 20.11 -10.64 5.96
CA TYR A 439 19.65 -10.93 7.32
C TYR A 439 18.15 -11.21 7.39
N VAL A 440 17.73 -11.82 8.50
CA VAL A 440 16.33 -11.92 8.92
C VAL A 440 16.02 -10.74 9.83
N LEU A 441 14.93 -10.02 9.54
CA LEU A 441 14.48 -8.86 10.31
C LEU A 441 13.22 -9.22 11.09
N VAL A 442 13.25 -9.05 12.41
CA VAL A 442 12.10 -9.32 13.28
C VAL A 442 11.75 -8.07 14.10
N GLY A 443 10.49 -7.72 14.13
CA GLY A 443 10.03 -6.62 14.98
C GLY A 443 8.54 -6.65 15.27
N PRO A 444 8.10 -5.90 16.30
CA PRO A 444 6.69 -5.82 16.66
C PRO A 444 5.93 -4.91 15.69
N GLY A 445 4.69 -5.29 15.38
CA GLY A 445 3.83 -4.50 14.52
C GLY A 445 4.14 -4.64 13.05
N ARG A 446 3.59 -3.73 12.26
CA ARG A 446 3.73 -3.72 10.81
C ARG A 446 5.04 -3.04 10.39
N TRP A 447 5.68 -3.61 9.38
CA TRP A 447 6.79 -2.96 8.70
C TRP A 447 6.27 -2.09 7.56
N GLY A 448 6.80 -0.88 7.43
CA GLY A 448 6.43 0.03 6.35
C GLY A 448 5.15 0.83 6.59
N SER A 449 4.64 0.87 7.80
CA SER A 449 3.50 1.71 8.15
C SER A 449 3.92 3.17 8.31
N SER A 450 3.22 4.09 7.68
CA SER A 450 3.38 5.53 7.93
C SER A 450 2.80 5.96 9.27
N ASP A 451 1.86 5.18 9.80
CA ASP A 451 1.35 5.37 11.15
C ASP A 451 2.26 4.66 12.16
N THR A 452 3.02 5.44 12.91
CA THR A 452 3.99 4.95 13.89
C THR A 452 3.36 4.17 15.05
N TRP A 453 2.05 4.30 15.28
CA TRP A 453 1.33 3.51 16.29
C TRP A 453 0.97 2.11 15.79
N LEU A 454 0.91 1.92 14.47
CA LEU A 454 0.59 0.63 13.86
C LEU A 454 1.82 -0.19 13.46
N GLY A 455 2.97 0.46 13.37
CA GLY A 455 4.18 -0.22 12.97
C GLY A 455 5.40 0.68 12.81
N ILE A 456 6.45 0.10 12.27
CA ILE A 456 7.76 0.75 12.08
C ILE A 456 7.81 1.38 10.69
N PRO A 457 8.01 2.71 10.58
CA PRO A 457 7.88 3.45 9.33
C PRO A 457 9.14 3.35 8.46
N VAL A 458 9.44 2.17 7.95
CA VAL A 458 10.53 1.94 7.00
C VAL A 458 10.00 1.91 5.57
N LYS A 459 10.83 2.29 4.61
CA LYS A 459 10.64 2.06 3.18
C LYS A 459 11.53 0.90 2.73
N TRP A 460 11.25 0.33 1.57
CA TRP A 460 12.04 -0.79 1.06
C TRP A 460 13.57 -0.56 1.09
N PRO A 461 14.11 0.58 0.62
CA PRO A 461 15.56 0.80 0.67
C PRO A 461 16.16 0.72 2.07
N HIS A 462 15.38 1.02 3.11
CA HIS A 462 15.83 0.99 4.51
C HIS A 462 16.02 -0.43 5.06
N ILE A 463 15.48 -1.44 4.38
CA ILE A 463 15.53 -2.86 4.78
C ILE A 463 15.87 -3.79 3.61
N SER A 464 16.44 -3.24 2.55
CA SER A 464 16.65 -3.96 1.28
C SER A 464 17.62 -5.14 1.35
N ALA A 465 18.46 -5.24 2.38
CA ALA A 465 19.32 -6.39 2.62
C ALA A 465 18.62 -7.52 3.39
N ALA A 466 17.44 -7.29 3.95
CA ALA A 466 16.63 -8.34 4.60
C ALA A 466 16.10 -9.33 3.56
N ARG A 467 16.17 -10.62 3.87
CA ARG A 467 15.60 -11.70 3.03
C ARG A 467 14.35 -12.33 3.62
N VAL A 468 14.17 -12.18 4.91
CA VAL A 468 12.93 -12.53 5.62
C VAL A 468 12.59 -11.40 6.55
N ILE A 469 11.37 -10.95 6.49
CA ILE A 469 10.85 -9.88 7.33
C ILE A 469 9.70 -10.44 8.15
N VAL A 470 9.78 -10.27 9.46
CA VAL A 470 8.86 -10.88 10.40
C VAL A 470 8.14 -9.80 11.20
N GLU A 471 6.82 -9.82 11.13
CA GLU A 471 5.93 -9.06 12.00
C GLU A 471 5.56 -9.95 13.18
N ALA A 472 6.12 -9.68 14.35
CA ALA A 472 5.87 -10.44 15.57
C ALA A 472 4.96 -9.66 16.52
N GLY A 473 3.80 -10.23 16.84
CA GLY A 473 2.88 -9.65 17.82
C GLY A 473 3.40 -9.80 19.27
N LEU A 474 2.99 -8.86 20.12
CA LEU A 474 3.17 -8.90 21.56
C LEU A 474 1.83 -9.10 22.24
N THR A 475 1.83 -9.52 23.51
CA THR A 475 0.62 -9.83 24.28
C THR A 475 -0.45 -8.73 24.23
N ASN A 476 -0.02 -7.48 24.17
CA ASN A 476 -0.88 -6.30 24.09
C ASN A 476 -0.80 -5.57 22.73
N TYR A 477 -0.19 -6.18 21.74
CA TYR A 477 0.04 -5.60 20.42
C TYR A 477 -0.03 -6.67 19.34
N ARG A 478 -1.27 -6.99 18.93
CA ARG A 478 -1.52 -7.98 17.89
C ARG A 478 -1.13 -7.40 16.53
N VAL A 479 -0.53 -8.22 15.69
CA VAL A 479 -0.24 -7.89 14.30
C VAL A 479 -1.29 -8.52 13.40
N ASP A 480 -2.01 -7.66 12.67
CA ASP A 480 -2.75 -8.07 11.49
C ASP A 480 -1.89 -7.84 10.25
N PRO A 481 -1.90 -8.79 9.30
CA PRO A 481 -1.05 -8.69 8.12
C PRO A 481 -1.25 -7.39 7.32
N SER A 482 -0.15 -6.79 6.84
CA SER A 482 -0.17 -5.58 6.02
C SER A 482 -0.57 -5.89 4.59
N GLN A 483 -1.86 -6.10 4.33
CA GLN A 483 -2.39 -6.39 2.99
C GLN A 483 -2.67 -5.11 2.22
N GLY A 484 -2.50 -5.17 0.88
CA GLY A 484 -2.86 -4.09 -0.03
C GLY A 484 -1.92 -2.90 -0.04
N THR A 485 -0.78 -2.93 0.66
CA THR A 485 0.22 -1.87 0.60
C THR A 485 1.23 -2.14 -0.51
N HIS A 486 1.72 -1.08 -1.15
CA HIS A 486 2.79 -1.19 -2.15
C HIS A 486 4.08 -1.77 -1.57
N PHE A 487 4.38 -1.46 -0.32
CA PHE A 487 5.52 -1.99 0.41
C PHE A 487 5.49 -3.52 0.44
N PHE A 488 4.35 -4.08 0.80
CA PHE A 488 4.15 -5.51 0.87
C PHE A 488 4.36 -6.24 -0.47
N GLN A 489 3.81 -5.70 -1.56
CA GLN A 489 4.03 -6.27 -2.90
C GLN A 489 5.49 -6.24 -3.33
N ASN A 490 6.19 -5.16 -3.03
CA ASN A 490 7.60 -5.04 -3.35
C ASN A 490 8.43 -6.12 -2.63
N LEU A 491 8.13 -6.40 -1.37
CA LEU A 491 8.80 -7.47 -0.62
C LEU A 491 8.65 -8.83 -1.31
N THR A 492 7.44 -9.17 -1.72
CA THR A 492 7.18 -10.47 -2.37
C THR A 492 7.81 -10.57 -3.75
N SER A 493 7.88 -9.46 -4.50
CA SER A 493 8.49 -9.41 -5.83
C SER A 493 9.98 -9.70 -5.81
N PHE A 494 10.67 -9.37 -4.73
CA PHE A 494 12.10 -9.62 -4.56
C PHE A 494 12.42 -11.00 -4.01
N GLY A 495 11.41 -11.86 -3.83
CA GLY A 495 11.59 -13.16 -3.20
C GLY A 495 11.91 -13.07 -1.71
N VAL A 496 11.55 -11.97 -1.07
CA VAL A 496 11.71 -11.77 0.37
C VAL A 496 10.59 -12.51 1.08
N GLY A 497 10.94 -13.35 2.05
CA GLY A 497 9.95 -13.99 2.92
C GLY A 497 9.30 -12.97 3.84
N TYR A 498 7.99 -13.07 4.01
CA TYR A 498 7.24 -12.19 4.87
C TYR A 498 6.39 -13.01 5.84
N PHE A 499 6.70 -12.95 7.13
CA PHE A 499 6.09 -13.78 8.16
C PHE A 499 5.29 -12.92 9.14
N THR A 500 4.09 -13.36 9.46
CA THR A 500 3.33 -12.83 10.59
C THR A 500 3.23 -13.90 11.68
N ILE A 501 3.65 -13.55 12.88
CA ILE A 501 3.69 -14.45 14.03
C ILE A 501 3.02 -13.77 15.22
N ASN A 502 2.05 -14.44 15.84
CA ASN A 502 1.44 -14.04 17.11
C ASN A 502 1.60 -15.18 18.11
N ALA A 503 2.82 -15.42 18.56
CA ALA A 503 3.19 -16.56 19.41
C ALA A 503 2.40 -16.60 20.74
N PHE A 504 2.03 -15.45 21.29
CA PHE A 504 1.20 -15.33 22.49
C PHE A 504 -0.24 -15.87 22.30
N MET A 505 -0.69 -16.05 21.05
CA MET A 505 -1.97 -16.65 20.69
C MET A 505 -1.84 -18.07 20.12
N ASN A 506 -0.68 -18.72 20.29
CA ASN A 506 -0.33 -20.00 19.67
C ASN A 506 -0.39 -19.95 18.12
N ASP A 507 -0.17 -18.78 17.53
CA ASP A 507 -0.06 -18.60 16.10
C ASP A 507 1.40 -18.39 15.71
N GLY A 508 2.10 -19.48 15.47
CA GLY A 508 3.50 -19.53 15.14
C GLY A 508 4.43 -19.63 16.36
N VAL A 509 5.72 -19.61 16.06
CA VAL A 509 6.81 -19.72 17.06
C VAL A 509 7.80 -18.60 16.86
N TYR A 510 8.17 -17.95 17.92
CA TYR A 510 9.29 -17.01 17.97
C TYR A 510 10.19 -17.35 19.16
N ASN A 511 11.36 -17.92 18.87
CA ASN A 511 12.30 -18.42 19.88
C ASN A 511 13.25 -17.32 20.33
N GLN A 512 12.69 -16.25 20.91
CA GLN A 512 13.44 -15.06 21.33
C GLN A 512 14.43 -15.35 22.45
N ASP A 513 14.11 -16.27 23.37
CA ASP A 513 15.01 -16.66 24.46
C ASP A 513 16.30 -17.27 23.91
N PHE A 514 16.20 -18.09 22.87
CA PHE A 514 17.38 -18.63 22.20
C PHE A 514 18.25 -17.51 21.61
N LEU A 515 17.65 -16.53 20.96
CA LEU A 515 18.36 -15.39 20.39
C LEU A 515 18.99 -14.49 21.45
N ASN A 516 18.30 -14.24 22.54
CA ASN A 516 18.81 -13.43 23.64
C ASN A 516 19.98 -14.10 24.38
N ALA A 517 20.06 -15.42 24.34
CA ALA A 517 21.16 -16.20 24.91
C ALA A 517 22.45 -16.19 24.06
N GLN A 518 22.36 -15.74 22.79
CA GLN A 518 23.51 -15.67 21.89
C GLN A 518 24.30 -14.38 22.09
N PRO A 519 25.63 -14.38 21.85
CA PRO A 519 26.40 -13.14 21.86
C PRO A 519 25.96 -12.23 20.70
N ALA A 520 25.77 -10.95 20.98
CA ALA A 520 25.43 -9.97 19.96
C ALA A 520 26.67 -9.48 19.22
N VAL A 521 26.58 -9.34 17.90
CA VAL A 521 27.56 -8.62 17.08
C VAL A 521 27.47 -7.13 17.36
N GLU A 522 26.24 -6.62 17.42
CA GLU A 522 25.91 -5.24 17.75
C GLU A 522 24.62 -5.22 18.56
N GLU A 523 24.59 -4.38 19.56
CA GLU A 523 23.39 -4.11 20.35
C GLU A 523 23.24 -2.59 20.47
N THR A 524 22.07 -2.09 20.05
CA THR A 524 21.71 -0.68 20.15
C THR A 524 20.67 -0.49 21.24
N LYS A 525 20.14 0.71 21.38
CA LYS A 525 19.06 0.98 22.33
C LYS A 525 17.83 0.09 22.08
N PHE A 526 17.47 -0.13 20.81
CA PHE A 526 16.25 -0.84 20.43
C PHE A 526 16.47 -2.16 19.70
N LEU A 527 17.64 -2.39 19.13
CA LEU A 527 17.93 -3.52 18.28
C LEU A 527 19.02 -4.42 18.84
N ARG A 528 18.95 -5.68 18.42
CA ARG A 528 20.00 -6.64 18.68
C ARG A 528 20.30 -7.41 17.38
N HIS A 529 21.59 -7.51 17.02
CA HIS A 529 22.10 -8.24 15.86
C HIS A 529 22.90 -9.44 16.34
N VAL A 530 22.47 -10.62 15.91
CA VAL A 530 23.13 -11.90 16.19
C VAL A 530 23.62 -12.52 14.87
N ARG A 531 24.83 -13.05 14.89
CA ARG A 531 25.44 -13.77 13.75
C ARG A 531 25.83 -15.17 14.18
N PHE A 532 25.48 -16.15 13.36
CA PHE A 532 25.83 -17.56 13.58
C PHE A 532 26.98 -18.00 12.70
N GLU A 533 27.71 -19.04 13.14
CA GLU A 533 28.78 -19.66 12.36
C GLU A 533 28.26 -20.51 11.19
N LYS A 534 27.06 -21.09 11.37
CA LYS A 534 26.35 -21.87 10.34
C LYS A 534 25.09 -21.15 9.90
N PRO A 535 24.65 -21.30 8.64
CA PRO A 535 23.47 -20.63 8.16
C PRO A 535 22.20 -21.14 8.83
N MET A 536 21.22 -20.26 8.94
CA MET A 536 19.82 -20.60 9.20
C MET A 536 19.18 -20.92 7.85
N VAL A 537 18.62 -22.11 7.68
CA VAL A 537 17.86 -22.43 6.48
C VAL A 537 16.43 -21.90 6.60
N VAL A 538 15.99 -21.18 5.60
CA VAL A 538 14.62 -20.67 5.50
C VAL A 538 13.86 -21.51 4.48
N LYS A 539 12.73 -22.06 4.89
CA LYS A 539 11.83 -22.83 4.00
C LYS A 539 10.44 -22.20 4.01
N MET A 540 9.88 -21.98 2.83
CA MET A 540 8.58 -21.34 2.65
C MET A 540 7.71 -22.14 1.69
N ASP A 541 6.49 -22.46 2.12
CA ASP A 541 5.45 -23.06 1.29
C ASP A 541 4.37 -21.98 0.99
N GLY A 542 4.46 -21.38 -0.19
CA GLY A 542 3.59 -20.29 -0.59
C GLY A 542 2.11 -20.68 -0.75
N LYS A 543 1.80 -21.96 -1.00
CA LYS A 543 0.41 -22.44 -1.11
C LYS A 543 -0.24 -22.69 0.24
N LYS A 544 0.51 -23.26 1.17
CA LYS A 544 0.04 -23.54 2.54
C LYS A 544 0.26 -22.36 3.48
N LYS A 545 0.96 -21.31 3.01
CA LYS A 545 1.31 -20.12 3.80
C LYS A 545 2.12 -20.45 5.05
N LEU A 546 2.94 -21.46 4.96
CA LEU A 546 3.82 -21.89 6.02
C LEU A 546 5.24 -21.39 5.76
N GLY A 547 5.91 -20.92 6.78
CA GLY A 547 7.30 -20.51 6.72
C GLY A 547 8.04 -20.87 7.99
N VAL A 548 9.28 -21.29 7.85
CA VAL A 548 10.16 -21.59 8.97
C VAL A 548 11.55 -21.01 8.74
N VAL A 549 12.17 -20.55 9.80
CA VAL A 549 13.59 -20.26 9.89
C VAL A 549 14.17 -21.30 10.84
N LEU A 550 14.97 -22.22 10.31
CA LEU A 550 15.53 -23.32 11.09
C LEU A 550 16.65 -22.83 12.00
N MET A 551 16.89 -23.57 13.09
CA MET A 551 18.05 -23.36 13.93
C MET A 551 19.34 -23.49 13.12
N PRO A 552 20.40 -22.72 13.44
CA PRO A 552 21.67 -22.79 12.71
C PRO A 552 22.22 -24.21 12.60
N GLY A 553 22.57 -24.62 11.39
CA GLY A 553 23.15 -25.94 11.12
C GLY A 553 22.16 -27.10 11.01
N ILE A 554 20.85 -26.80 11.01
CA ILE A 554 19.78 -27.77 10.65
C ILE A 554 19.39 -27.53 9.19
N ASP A 555 19.30 -28.62 8.40
CA ASP A 555 18.94 -28.58 6.96
C ASP A 555 17.46 -28.95 6.73
#